data_e57c451f69920675b18a6989525abccc
#
_entry.id   e57c451f69920675b18a6989525abccc
#
_cell.length_a   1.000
_cell.length_b   1.000
_cell.length_c   1.000
_cell.angle_alpha   90.00
_cell.angle_beta   90.00
_cell.angle_gamma   90.00
#
_symmetry.space_group_name_H-M   'P 1'
#
loop_
_entity.id
_entity.type
_entity.pdbx_description
1 polymer ?
#
loop_
_entity_poly.entity_id
_entity_poly.type
_entity_poly.pdbx_seq_one_letter_code
_entity_poly.pdbx_strand_id
1 'polypeptide(L)'
;MSSSIFAAVEMAPRDPILGLNEAFNADARATKVNLGVGVYFDDNGKIPLLAAVKAAEDARLKAAPPRGYQPIEGIPAYNNAV
;
A
#
# COMPACT_ATOMS: atom_id res chain seq x y z
N MET A 1 -16.07 -22.26 35.83
CA MET A 1 -15.58 -21.42 34.74
C MET A 1 -14.81 -20.23 35.29
N SER A 2 -13.61 -20.04 34.78
CA SER A 2 -12.85 -18.84 35.12
C SER A 2 -13.28 -17.69 34.23
N SER A 3 -13.51 -16.51 34.81
CA SER A 3 -13.77 -15.30 34.06
C SER A 3 -12.48 -14.48 33.94
N SER A 4 -12.18 -14.01 32.73
CA SER A 4 -11.07 -13.12 32.51
C SER A 4 -11.39 -11.73 33.08
N ILE A 5 -10.34 -11.00 33.52
CA ILE A 5 -10.48 -9.59 33.90
C ILE A 5 -10.90 -8.72 32.70
N PHE A 6 -10.74 -9.25 31.47
CA PHE A 6 -11.13 -8.57 30.22
C PHE A 6 -12.51 -9.00 29.71
N ALA A 7 -13.28 -9.81 30.48
CA ALA A 7 -14.56 -10.36 30.01
C ALA A 7 -15.59 -9.29 29.64
N ALA A 8 -15.52 -8.10 30.26
CA ALA A 8 -16.42 -6.99 29.98
C ALA A 8 -15.98 -6.10 28.83
N VAL A 9 -14.78 -6.34 28.26
CA VAL A 9 -14.26 -5.55 27.17
C VAL A 9 -14.85 -6.08 25.86
N GLU A 10 -15.54 -5.21 25.13
CA GLU A 10 -16.10 -5.58 23.83
C GLU A 10 -15.00 -5.73 22.78
N MET A 11 -15.19 -6.68 21.87
CA MET A 11 -14.30 -6.83 20.71
C MET A 11 -14.38 -5.58 19.85
N ALA A 12 -13.23 -4.99 19.57
CA ALA A 12 -13.17 -3.86 18.64
C ALA A 12 -13.64 -4.27 17.24
N PRO A 13 -14.24 -3.34 16.48
CA PRO A 13 -14.60 -3.62 15.08
C PRO A 13 -13.34 -3.84 14.24
N ARG A 14 -13.53 -4.48 13.09
CA ARG A 14 -12.47 -4.62 12.08
C ARG A 14 -12.00 -3.25 11.63
N ASP A 15 -10.75 -3.18 11.16
CA ASP A 15 -10.20 -1.96 10.60
C ASP A 15 -11.09 -1.46 9.46
N PRO A 16 -11.54 -0.19 9.46
CA PRO A 16 -12.49 0.30 8.46
C PRO A 16 -11.89 0.46 7.06
N ILE A 17 -10.57 0.51 6.93
CA ILE A 17 -9.87 0.63 5.64
C ILE A 17 -9.37 -0.72 5.18
N LEU A 18 -8.51 -1.36 5.97
CA LEU A 18 -7.92 -2.66 5.61
C LEU A 18 -8.95 -3.79 5.67
N GLY A 19 -9.96 -3.68 6.52
CA GLY A 19 -11.07 -4.63 6.58
C GLY A 19 -11.91 -4.69 5.31
N LEU A 20 -11.90 -3.63 4.47
CA LEU A 20 -12.56 -3.67 3.16
C LEU A 20 -11.94 -4.71 2.24
N ASN A 21 -10.64 -4.89 2.27
CA ASN A 21 -9.97 -5.91 1.48
C ASN A 21 -10.35 -7.32 1.94
N GLU A 22 -10.46 -7.53 3.24
CA GLU A 22 -10.93 -8.80 3.80
C GLU A 22 -12.37 -9.10 3.35
N ALA A 23 -13.26 -8.11 3.43
CA ALA A 23 -14.64 -8.24 3.00
C ALA A 23 -14.74 -8.52 1.50
N PHE A 24 -13.95 -7.83 0.68
CA PHE A 24 -13.90 -8.07 -0.76
C PHE A 24 -13.47 -9.50 -1.07
N ASN A 25 -12.44 -10.00 -0.41
CA ASN A 25 -11.93 -11.35 -0.65
C ASN A 25 -12.93 -12.43 -0.19
N ALA A 26 -13.67 -12.17 0.87
CA ALA A 26 -14.68 -13.09 1.39
C ALA A 26 -15.98 -13.10 0.56
N ASP A 27 -16.21 -12.06 -0.24
CA ASP A 27 -17.41 -11.97 -1.09
C ASP A 27 -17.31 -12.97 -2.24
N ALA A 28 -18.28 -13.87 -2.31
CA ALA A 28 -18.29 -14.95 -3.29
C ALA A 28 -18.83 -14.53 -4.67
N ARG A 29 -19.33 -13.30 -4.81
CA ARG A 29 -19.92 -12.84 -6.08
C ARG A 29 -18.82 -12.66 -7.14
N ALA A 30 -19.11 -13.11 -8.38
CA ALA A 30 -18.17 -12.98 -9.48
C ALA A 30 -18.03 -11.53 -9.99
N THR A 31 -19.11 -10.75 -9.87
CA THR A 31 -19.19 -9.37 -10.38
C THR A 31 -18.90 -8.38 -9.25
N LYS A 32 -17.71 -8.39 -8.75
CA LYS A 32 -17.28 -7.48 -7.67
C LYS A 32 -16.07 -6.66 -8.10
N VAL A 33 -16.00 -5.43 -7.61
CA VAL A 33 -14.90 -4.51 -7.88
C VAL A 33 -14.35 -3.98 -6.56
N ASN A 34 -13.04 -4.05 -6.37
CA ASN A 34 -12.40 -3.51 -5.19
C ASN A 34 -12.14 -2.01 -5.37
N LEU A 35 -12.87 -1.20 -4.61
CA LEU A 35 -12.70 0.25 -4.57
C LEU A 35 -12.02 0.72 -3.28
N GLY A 36 -11.28 -0.16 -2.62
CA GLY A 36 -10.55 0.13 -1.39
C GLY A 36 -9.33 1.03 -1.61
N VAL A 37 -8.17 0.57 -1.18
CA VAL A 37 -6.92 1.33 -1.35
C VAL A 37 -6.62 1.54 -2.84
N GLY A 38 -6.29 2.79 -3.20
CA GLY A 38 -6.04 3.16 -4.59
C GLY A 38 -4.70 2.61 -5.10
N VAL A 39 -4.79 1.59 -5.95
CA VAL A 39 -3.64 0.97 -6.62
C VAL A 39 -3.99 0.82 -8.09
N TYR A 40 -3.02 1.09 -8.97
CA TYR A 40 -3.22 0.88 -10.41
C TYR A 40 -3.19 -0.62 -10.73
N PHE A 41 -4.21 -1.09 -11.44
CA PHE A 41 -4.27 -2.45 -12.00
C PHE A 41 -4.34 -2.37 -13.52
N ASP A 42 -3.68 -3.29 -14.18
CA ASP A 42 -3.79 -3.43 -15.64
C ASP A 42 -5.10 -4.13 -16.05
N ASP A 43 -5.31 -4.30 -17.37
CA ASP A 43 -6.51 -4.94 -17.89
C ASP A 43 -6.66 -6.41 -17.49
N ASN A 44 -5.59 -7.03 -17.03
CA ASN A 44 -5.59 -8.42 -16.53
C ASN A 44 -5.76 -8.51 -15.01
N GLY A 45 -6.04 -7.39 -14.33
CA GLY A 45 -6.17 -7.33 -12.89
C GLY A 45 -4.87 -7.52 -12.12
N LYS A 46 -3.73 -7.22 -12.74
CA LYS A 46 -2.40 -7.32 -12.14
C LYS A 46 -1.84 -5.93 -11.87
N ILE A 47 -0.99 -5.83 -10.87
CA ILE A 47 -0.25 -4.61 -10.58
C ILE A 47 1.06 -4.66 -11.38
N PRO A 48 1.21 -3.84 -12.43
CA PRO A 48 2.43 -3.85 -13.22
C PRO A 48 3.54 -3.05 -12.53
N LEU A 49 4.78 -3.42 -12.79
CA LEU A 49 5.90 -2.55 -12.51
C LEU A 49 6.08 -1.61 -13.71
N LEU A 50 5.89 -0.30 -13.49
CA LEU A 50 6.01 0.68 -14.57
C LEU A 50 7.46 0.74 -15.09
N ALA A 51 7.62 0.85 -16.41
CA ALA A 51 8.93 0.87 -17.06
C ALA A 51 9.81 2.02 -16.55
N ALA A 52 9.23 3.19 -16.30
CA ALA A 52 9.94 4.34 -15.75
C ALA A 52 10.49 4.06 -14.35
N VAL A 53 9.71 3.40 -13.50
CA VAL A 53 10.12 3.01 -12.14
C VAL A 53 11.27 2.01 -12.20
N LYS A 54 11.16 1.00 -13.05
CA LYS A 54 12.22 0.00 -13.23
C LYS A 54 13.52 0.65 -13.70
N ALA A 55 13.44 1.53 -14.69
CA ALA A 55 14.61 2.23 -15.21
C ALA A 55 15.28 3.11 -14.14
N ALA A 56 14.49 3.80 -13.33
CA ALA A 56 15.00 4.62 -12.23
C ALA A 56 15.66 3.78 -11.13
N GLU A 57 15.06 2.65 -10.78
CA GLU A 57 15.62 1.72 -9.80
C GLU A 57 16.96 1.13 -10.28
N ASP A 58 17.02 0.69 -11.53
CA ASP A 58 18.25 0.14 -12.12
C ASP A 58 19.38 1.18 -12.15
N ALA A 59 19.06 2.41 -12.56
CA ALA A 59 20.02 3.51 -12.58
C ALA A 59 20.53 3.85 -11.17
N ARG A 60 19.62 3.89 -10.19
CA ARG A 60 19.98 4.18 -8.80
C ARG A 60 20.84 3.07 -8.20
N LEU A 61 20.52 1.82 -8.46
CA LEU A 61 21.30 0.68 -8.01
C LEU A 61 22.72 0.74 -8.58
N LYS A 62 22.85 1.02 -9.89
CA LYS A 62 24.14 1.15 -10.58
C LYS A 62 24.99 2.30 -10.04
N ALA A 63 24.38 3.46 -9.78
CA ALA A 63 25.05 4.63 -9.24
C ALA A 63 25.45 4.46 -7.77
N ALA A 64 24.71 3.62 -7.02
CA ALA A 64 24.95 3.34 -5.61
C ALA A 64 25.15 4.59 -4.74
N PRO A 65 24.26 5.62 -4.81
CA PRO A 65 24.46 6.85 -4.06
C PRO A 65 24.31 6.60 -2.54
N PRO A 66 24.87 7.48 -1.71
CA PRO A 66 24.72 7.37 -0.25
C PRO A 66 23.24 7.54 0.16
N ARG A 67 22.91 6.99 1.32
CA ARG A 67 21.56 7.01 1.90
C ARG A 67 21.51 7.97 3.08
N GLY A 68 21.78 9.26 2.82
CA GLY A 68 21.76 10.31 3.83
C GLY A 68 20.38 10.91 4.05
N TYR A 69 20.31 11.87 4.96
CA TYR A 69 19.12 12.67 5.19
C TYR A 69 18.90 13.66 4.06
N GLN A 70 17.64 13.94 3.78
CA GLN A 70 17.25 14.94 2.79
C GLN A 70 17.10 16.33 3.44
N PRO A 71 17.21 17.43 2.65
CA PRO A 71 16.80 18.74 3.12
C PRO A 71 15.33 18.77 3.56
N ILE A 72 14.95 19.78 4.34
CA ILE A 72 13.57 19.95 4.81
C ILE A 72 12.58 19.96 3.63
N GLU A 73 12.93 20.64 2.54
CA GLU A 73 12.12 20.78 1.33
C GLU A 73 12.22 19.58 0.39
N GLY A 74 13.03 18.59 0.69
CA GLY A 74 13.21 17.39 -0.13
C GLY A 74 14.34 17.51 -1.15
N ILE A 75 14.33 16.63 -2.14
CA ILE A 75 15.35 16.53 -3.17
C ILE A 75 15.15 17.63 -4.21
N PRO A 76 16.16 18.52 -4.45
CA PRO A 76 16.00 19.60 -5.45
C PRO A 76 15.68 19.08 -6.86
N ALA A 77 16.25 17.96 -7.29
CA ALA A 77 15.95 17.37 -8.59
C ALA A 77 14.48 16.95 -8.73
N TYR A 78 13.91 16.40 -7.67
CA TYR A 78 12.48 16.07 -7.64
C TYR A 78 11.63 17.35 -7.69
N ASN A 79 11.96 18.33 -6.89
CA ASN A 79 11.22 19.58 -6.81
C ASN A 79 11.20 20.34 -8.15
N ASN A 80 12.30 20.26 -8.90
CA ASN A 80 12.40 20.88 -10.22
C ASN A 80 11.66 20.09 -11.32
N ALA A 81 11.49 18.79 -11.13
CA ALA A 81 10.82 17.95 -12.12
C ALA A 81 9.28 17.99 -12.04
N VAL A 82 8.74 18.36 -10.89
CA VAL A 82 7.27 18.38 -10.62
C VAL A 82 6.56 19.62 -11.16
#